data_f5d1b6c18548ef97c3e78d46ae5ed91a
#
_entry.id   f5d1b6c18548ef97c3e78d46ae5ed91a
#
_cell.length_a   1.000
_cell.length_b   1.000
_cell.length_c   1.000
_cell.angle_alpha   90.00
_cell.angle_beta   90.00
_cell.angle_gamma   90.00
#
_symmetry.space_group_name_H-M   'P 1'
#
loop_
_entity.id
_entity.type
_entity.pdbx_description
1 polymer ?
#
loop_
_entity_poly.entity_id
_entity_poly.type
_entity_poly.pdbx_seq_one_letter_code
_entity_poly.pdbx_strand_id
1 'polypeptide(L)'
;MRLINALMAALLLMSSHNLWAQDANPKKNLAERLPSLPKIEEISKTPMPGVFEVRVQGNELFYTDAKGDFLIQGALIDTKQKRNLTEE
;
A
#
# COMPACT_ATOMS: atom_id res chain seq x y z
N MET A 1 33.45 -12.54 23.66
CA MET A 1 32.24 -11.99 24.29
C MET A 1 31.71 -10.76 23.60
N ARG A 2 32.55 -9.80 23.21
CA ARG A 2 32.11 -8.59 22.52
C ARG A 2 31.47 -8.85 21.14
N LEU A 3 31.97 -9.86 20.42
CA LEU A 3 31.41 -10.25 19.13
C LEU A 3 30.01 -10.82 19.23
N ILE A 4 29.72 -11.55 20.32
CA ILE A 4 28.41 -12.15 20.54
C ILE A 4 27.36 -11.05 20.75
N ASN A 5 27.69 -10.02 21.51
CA ASN A 5 26.78 -8.90 21.76
C ASN A 5 26.45 -8.13 20.48
N ALA A 6 27.43 -7.94 19.60
CA ALA A 6 27.21 -7.27 18.33
C ALA A 6 26.27 -8.08 17.42
N LEU A 7 26.44 -9.40 17.40
CA LEU A 7 25.56 -10.28 16.62
C LEU A 7 24.12 -10.25 17.11
N MET A 8 23.92 -10.22 18.42
CA MET A 8 22.58 -10.15 19.00
C MET A 8 21.88 -8.83 18.65
N ALA A 9 22.60 -7.72 18.66
CA ALA A 9 22.04 -6.42 18.28
C ALA A 9 21.61 -6.43 16.81
N ALA A 10 22.39 -7.04 15.92
CA ALA A 10 22.06 -7.13 14.51
C ALA A 10 20.79 -7.96 14.29
N LEU A 11 20.64 -9.05 15.02
CA LEU A 11 19.44 -9.89 14.93
C LEU A 11 18.18 -9.15 15.38
N LEU A 12 18.26 -8.34 16.42
CA LEU A 12 17.13 -7.54 16.90
C LEU A 12 16.70 -6.51 15.84
N LEU A 13 17.64 -5.89 15.16
CA LEU A 13 17.34 -4.94 14.08
C LEU A 13 16.63 -5.62 12.92
N MET A 14 17.05 -6.82 12.55
CA MET A 14 16.39 -7.59 11.48
C MET A 14 14.97 -7.98 11.87
N SER A 15 14.71 -8.33 13.10
CA SER A 15 13.37 -8.63 13.59
C SER A 15 12.44 -7.43 13.48
N SER A 16 12.95 -6.23 13.79
CA SER A 16 12.18 -5.00 13.65
C SER A 16 11.75 -4.75 12.19
N HIS A 17 12.64 -5.02 11.23
CA HIS A 17 12.33 -4.90 9.82
C HIS A 17 11.21 -5.84 9.39
N ASN A 18 11.22 -7.08 9.87
CA ASN A 18 10.19 -8.06 9.54
C ASN A 18 8.81 -7.63 10.05
N LEU A 19 8.75 -7.05 11.23
CA LEU A 19 7.50 -6.53 11.79
C LEU A 19 6.90 -5.43 10.91
N TRP A 20 7.74 -4.51 10.41
CA TRP A 20 7.29 -3.45 9.52
C TRP A 20 6.68 -4.01 8.24
N ALA A 21 7.31 -5.03 7.64
CA ALA A 21 6.83 -5.64 6.41
C ALA A 21 5.45 -6.30 6.59
N GLN A 22 5.15 -6.86 7.78
CA GLN A 22 3.88 -7.51 8.05
C GLN A 22 2.71 -6.55 8.15
N ASP A 23 2.95 -5.29 8.51
CA ASP A 23 1.89 -4.29 8.67
C ASP A 23 1.49 -3.62 7.35
N ALA A 24 2.27 -3.81 6.30
CA ALA A 24 2.02 -3.17 5.01
C ALA A 24 1.17 -4.06 4.11
N ASN A 25 -0.12 -4.20 4.45
CA ASN A 25 -1.08 -4.94 3.64
C ASN A 25 -2.32 -4.07 3.41
N PRO A 26 -2.30 -3.21 2.39
CA PRO A 26 -3.41 -2.29 2.15
C PRO A 26 -4.71 -2.99 1.82
N LYS A 27 -4.68 -4.10 1.08
CA LYS A 27 -5.89 -4.83 0.72
C LYS A 27 -6.63 -5.34 1.94
N LYS A 28 -5.91 -5.98 2.86
CA LYS A 28 -6.48 -6.50 4.09
C LYS A 28 -7.00 -5.37 4.98
N ASN A 29 -6.19 -4.32 5.14
CA ASN A 29 -6.54 -3.21 6.02
C ASN A 29 -7.78 -2.47 5.52
N LEU A 30 -7.88 -2.21 4.23
CA LEU A 30 -9.06 -1.55 3.66
C LEU A 30 -10.30 -2.42 3.80
N ALA A 31 -10.19 -3.71 3.55
CA ALA A 31 -11.33 -4.62 3.65
C ALA A 31 -11.85 -4.70 5.09
N GLU A 32 -10.97 -4.71 6.07
CA GLU A 32 -11.36 -4.78 7.48
C GLU A 32 -11.94 -3.46 7.98
N ARG A 33 -11.37 -2.34 7.56
CA ARG A 33 -11.77 -1.01 8.06
C ARG A 33 -12.99 -0.45 7.34
N LEU A 34 -13.18 -0.82 6.07
CA LEU A 34 -14.28 -0.32 5.24
C LEU A 34 -15.09 -1.50 4.71
N PRO A 35 -15.88 -2.17 5.56
CA PRO A 35 -16.62 -3.36 5.14
C PRO A 35 -17.70 -3.07 4.10
N SER A 36 -18.13 -1.83 3.94
CA SER A 36 -19.10 -1.45 2.91
C SER A 36 -18.47 -1.24 1.54
N LEU A 37 -17.13 -1.20 1.45
CA LEU A 37 -16.44 -1.08 0.18
C LEU A 37 -16.66 -2.35 -0.65
N PRO A 38 -16.96 -2.23 -1.96
CA PRO A 38 -17.05 -3.43 -2.80
C PRO A 38 -15.76 -4.24 -2.75
N LYS A 39 -15.85 -5.50 -3.12
CA LYS A 39 -14.70 -6.41 -3.06
C LYS A 39 -13.51 -5.85 -3.82
N ILE A 40 -12.36 -5.77 -3.15
CA ILE A 40 -11.12 -5.33 -3.78
C ILE A 40 -10.60 -6.47 -4.65
N GLU A 41 -10.46 -6.21 -5.94
CA GLU A 41 -9.97 -7.18 -6.89
C GLU A 41 -8.47 -7.12 -7.07
N GLU A 42 -7.90 -5.90 -7.08
CA GLU A 42 -6.48 -5.73 -7.32
C GLU A 42 -5.98 -4.42 -6.71
N ILE A 43 -4.76 -4.45 -6.19
CA ILE A 43 -4.03 -3.25 -5.78
C ILE A 43 -2.74 -3.19 -6.57
N SER A 44 -2.51 -2.07 -7.26
CA SER A 44 -1.39 -1.89 -8.18
C SER A 44 -0.62 -0.62 -7.86
N LYS A 45 0.66 -0.61 -8.21
CA LYS A 45 1.47 0.60 -8.11
C LYS A 45 1.03 1.62 -9.15
N THR A 46 1.21 2.90 -8.84
CA THR A 46 1.01 4.00 -9.77
C THR A 46 2.35 4.69 -10.03
N PRO A 47 2.44 5.55 -11.07
CA PRO A 47 3.64 6.35 -11.28
C PRO A 47 3.93 7.33 -10.14
N MET A 48 2.95 7.64 -9.30
CA MET A 48 3.14 8.49 -8.13
C MET A 48 3.66 7.63 -6.96
N PRO A 49 4.90 7.88 -6.48
CA PRO A 49 5.46 7.08 -5.39
C PRO A 49 4.58 7.10 -4.14
N GLY A 50 4.40 5.93 -3.53
CA GLY A 50 3.63 5.80 -2.30
C GLY A 50 2.12 5.78 -2.48
N VAL A 51 1.63 5.92 -3.70
CA VAL A 51 0.21 5.87 -4.01
C VAL A 51 -0.09 4.62 -4.83
N PHE A 52 -1.09 3.87 -4.41
CA PHE A 52 -1.50 2.62 -5.04
C PHE A 52 -2.92 2.72 -5.55
N GLU A 53 -3.17 2.11 -6.69
CA GLU A 53 -4.50 2.03 -7.27
C GLU A 53 -5.25 0.84 -6.68
N VAL A 54 -6.48 1.08 -6.24
CA VAL A 54 -7.36 0.05 -5.69
C VAL A 54 -8.51 -0.16 -6.64
N ARG A 55 -8.53 -1.30 -7.34
CA ARG A 55 -9.65 -1.64 -8.21
C ARG A 55 -10.62 -2.53 -7.46
N VAL A 56 -11.86 -2.10 -7.38
CA VAL A 56 -12.91 -2.86 -6.72
C VAL A 56 -13.89 -3.42 -7.75
N GLN A 57 -14.73 -4.34 -7.29
CA GLN A 57 -15.75 -4.96 -8.13
C GLN A 57 -16.66 -3.88 -8.73
N GLY A 58 -16.94 -3.99 -10.04
CA GLY A 58 -17.68 -2.99 -10.77
C GLY A 58 -16.79 -1.99 -11.50
N ASN A 59 -15.47 -2.21 -11.52
CA ASN A 59 -14.47 -1.39 -12.20
C ASN A 59 -14.31 0.02 -11.63
N GLU A 60 -14.74 0.25 -10.40
CA GLU A 60 -14.49 1.51 -9.73
C GLU A 60 -13.06 1.54 -9.19
N LEU A 61 -12.42 2.70 -9.27
CA LEU A 61 -11.04 2.88 -8.83
C LEU A 61 -10.94 3.87 -7.70
N PHE A 62 -10.13 3.52 -6.73
CA PHE A 62 -9.73 4.39 -5.61
C PHE A 62 -8.21 4.38 -5.51
N TYR A 63 -7.66 5.21 -4.65
CA TYR A 63 -6.23 5.24 -4.38
C TYR A 63 -5.99 5.16 -2.88
N THR A 64 -4.86 4.60 -2.51
CA THR A 64 -4.51 4.42 -1.11
C THR A 64 -2.99 4.53 -0.93
N ASP A 65 -2.57 4.69 0.31
CA ASP A 65 -1.15 4.61 0.65
C ASP A 65 -0.72 3.15 0.84
N ALA A 66 0.54 2.93 1.13
CA ALA A 66 1.11 1.58 1.22
C ALA A 66 0.47 0.71 2.30
N LYS A 67 -0.11 1.32 3.32
CA LYS A 67 -0.72 0.60 4.45
C LYS A 67 -2.23 0.53 4.39
N GLY A 68 -2.86 1.29 3.48
CA GLY A 68 -4.31 1.39 3.44
C GLY A 68 -4.87 2.21 4.60
N ASP A 69 -4.10 3.17 5.12
CA ASP A 69 -4.55 4.04 6.19
C ASP A 69 -5.46 5.15 5.68
N PHE A 70 -5.32 5.51 4.41
CA PHE A 70 -6.10 6.57 3.77
C PHE A 70 -6.66 6.07 2.44
N LEU A 71 -7.87 6.47 2.13
CA LEU A 71 -8.50 6.17 0.84
C LEU A 71 -8.80 7.48 0.12
N ILE A 72 -8.43 7.56 -1.14
CA ILE A 72 -8.67 8.72 -1.99
C ILE A 72 -9.69 8.35 -3.05
N GLN A 73 -10.73 9.17 -3.19
CA GLN A 73 -11.68 9.10 -4.31
C GLN A 73 -11.38 10.23 -5.26
N GLY A 74 -11.14 9.91 -6.52
CA GLY A 74 -10.82 10.92 -7.52
C GLY A 74 -10.00 10.35 -8.65
N ALA A 75 -9.58 11.23 -9.58
CA ALA A 75 -8.80 10.84 -10.74
C ALA A 75 -7.33 11.15 -10.54
N LEU A 76 -6.48 10.24 -11.00
CA LEU A 76 -5.03 10.45 -11.04
C LEU A 76 -4.66 10.89 -12.45
N ILE A 77 -4.18 12.12 -12.57
CA ILE A 77 -3.84 12.74 -13.85
C ILE A 77 -2.31 12.85 -13.94
N ASP A 78 -1.74 12.28 -15.01
CA ASP A 78 -0.34 12.51 -15.35
C ASP A 78 -0.27 13.82 -16.15
N THR A 79 0.21 14.87 -15.50
CA THR A 79 0.21 16.20 -16.09
C THR A 79 1.29 16.37 -17.15
N LYS A 80 2.36 15.58 -17.09
CA LYS A 80 3.41 15.63 -18.11
C LYS A 80 2.93 15.05 -19.43
N GLN A 81 2.24 13.92 -19.36
CA GLN A 81 1.74 13.23 -20.54
C GLN A 81 0.31 13.62 -20.88
N LYS A 82 -0.34 14.40 -20.03
CA LYS A 82 -1.74 14.84 -20.18
C LYS A 82 -2.69 13.65 -20.31
N ARG A 83 -2.52 12.66 -19.41
CA ARG A 83 -3.30 11.42 -19.44
C ARG A 83 -4.05 11.24 -18.12
N ASN A 84 -5.30 10.85 -18.21
CA ASN A 84 -6.09 10.45 -17.06
C ASN A 84 -5.86 8.95 -16.84
N LEU A 85 -5.02 8.62 -15.86
CA LEU A 85 -4.64 7.24 -15.59
C LEU A 85 -5.79 6.43 -15.00
N THR A 86 -6.74 7.10 -14.37
CA THR A 86 -7.91 6.44 -13.79
C THR A 86 -8.84 5.91 -14.86
N GLU A 87 -8.98 6.64 -15.98
CA GLU A 87 -9.86 6.24 -17.08
C GLU A 87 -9.22 5.25 -18.04
N GLU A 88 -7.93 5.03 -17.95
CA GLU A 88 -7.24 4.03 -18.74
C GLU A 88 -7.34 2.66 -18.07
#